data_cd736f8f9c0487325fe7926b0f1cdba2
#
_entry.id   cd736f8f9c0487325fe7926b0f1cdba2
#
_cell.length_a   1.000
_cell.length_b   1.000
_cell.length_c   1.000
_cell.angle_alpha   90.00
_cell.angle_beta   90.00
_cell.angle_gamma   90.00
#
_symmetry.space_group_name_H-M   'P 1'
#
loop_
_entity.id
_entity.type
_entity.pdbx_description
1 polymer ?
#
loop_
_entity_poly.entity_id
_entity_poly.type
_entity_poly.pdbx_seq_one_letter_code
_entity_poly.pdbx_strand_id
1 'polypeptide(L)'
;MKRKNLDIYVTGSNSQMFSKDILTQFIDMGDEIHIYPLSFAEMSSCYEDKDIAWADYVLCGGMPFVLELETFEEKSKYLKGLFEETYIKDIIDRNRIKNREEVLEVLLDFVSLAVGSLTNPLKL
;
A
#
# COMPACT_ATOMS: atom_id res chain seq x y z
N MET A 1 -29.65 -25.40 -2.46
CA MET A 1 -30.46 -24.42 -1.69
C MET A 1 -29.77 -23.10 -1.77
N LYS A 2 -30.23 -22.14 -2.61
CA LYS A 2 -29.65 -20.77 -2.66
C LYS A 2 -30.08 -20.04 -1.40
N ARG A 3 -29.14 -19.68 -0.51
CA ARG A 3 -29.42 -18.77 0.59
C ARG A 3 -29.69 -17.37 0.01
N LYS A 4 -30.87 -16.86 0.18
CA LYS A 4 -31.24 -15.50 -0.16
C LYS A 4 -30.92 -14.64 1.06
N ASN A 5 -30.22 -13.54 0.90
CA ASN A 5 -29.75 -12.59 1.91
C ASN A 5 -28.37 -12.93 2.51
N LEU A 6 -27.38 -13.09 1.65
CA LEU A 6 -25.99 -13.15 2.10
C LEU A 6 -25.21 -12.12 1.27
N ASP A 7 -24.65 -11.12 1.94
CA ASP A 7 -23.67 -10.20 1.34
C ASP A 7 -22.28 -10.74 1.63
N ILE A 8 -21.48 -10.91 0.59
CA ILE A 8 -20.13 -11.45 0.70
C ILE A 8 -19.16 -10.37 0.24
N TYR A 9 -18.25 -9.98 1.13
CA TYR A 9 -17.17 -9.05 0.83
C TYR A 9 -15.87 -9.83 0.79
N VAL A 10 -15.14 -9.71 -0.31
CA VAL A 10 -13.81 -10.31 -0.49
C VAL A 10 -12.81 -9.19 -0.61
N THR A 11 -11.77 -9.21 0.20
CA THR A 11 -10.72 -8.20 0.19
C THR A 11 -9.36 -8.82 -0.10
N GLY A 12 -8.51 -8.09 -0.78
CA GLY A 12 -7.14 -8.49 -1.06
C GLY A 12 -6.25 -7.28 -1.31
N SER A 13 -5.02 -7.31 -0.85
CA SER A 13 -4.02 -6.26 -1.03
C SER A 13 -3.45 -6.19 -2.45
N ASN A 14 -3.83 -7.12 -3.32
CA ASN A 14 -3.25 -7.26 -4.63
C ASN A 14 -4.28 -7.60 -5.70
N SER A 15 -4.37 -6.73 -6.71
CA SER A 15 -5.23 -6.92 -7.88
C SER A 15 -4.94 -8.22 -8.64
N GLN A 16 -3.73 -8.79 -8.54
CA GLN A 16 -3.40 -10.08 -9.15
C GLN A 16 -3.89 -11.29 -8.34
N MET A 17 -4.27 -11.13 -7.07
CA MET A 17 -4.95 -12.20 -6.31
C MET A 17 -6.34 -12.50 -6.88
N PHE A 18 -6.96 -11.50 -7.47
CA PHE A 18 -8.11 -11.70 -8.34
C PHE A 18 -7.61 -12.03 -9.74
N SER A 19 -6.90 -13.19 -9.86
CA SER A 19 -6.53 -13.70 -11.18
C SER A 19 -7.76 -13.72 -12.09
N LYS A 20 -7.53 -13.56 -13.39
CA LYS A 20 -8.64 -13.57 -14.37
C LYS A 20 -9.61 -14.73 -14.14
N ASP A 21 -9.13 -15.83 -13.57
CA ASP A 21 -9.93 -17.02 -13.28
C ASP A 21 -10.90 -16.83 -12.12
N ILE A 22 -10.55 -16.05 -11.09
CA ILE A 22 -11.45 -15.70 -9.98
C ILE A 22 -12.41 -14.61 -10.42
N LEU A 23 -11.92 -13.58 -11.08
CA LEU A 23 -12.77 -12.50 -11.62
C LEU A 23 -13.79 -13.02 -12.62
N THR A 24 -13.40 -13.95 -13.51
CA THR A 24 -14.34 -14.57 -14.47
C THR A 24 -15.44 -15.36 -13.79
N GLN A 25 -15.21 -15.92 -12.61
CA GLN A 25 -16.27 -16.60 -11.84
C GLN A 25 -17.21 -15.64 -11.12
N PHE A 26 -16.78 -14.40 -10.90
CA PHE A 26 -17.56 -13.34 -10.23
C PHE A 26 -18.03 -12.24 -11.20
N ILE A 27 -17.64 -12.28 -12.48
CA ILE A 27 -18.20 -11.41 -13.52
C ILE A 27 -19.72 -11.58 -13.49
N ASP A 28 -20.46 -10.51 -13.36
CA ASP A 28 -21.92 -10.45 -13.21
C ASP A 28 -22.48 -10.77 -11.80
N MET A 29 -21.63 -10.98 -10.77
CA MET A 29 -22.13 -11.30 -9.42
C MET A 29 -21.71 -10.29 -8.32
N GLY A 30 -20.94 -9.26 -8.63
CA GLY A 30 -20.50 -8.29 -7.65
C GLY A 30 -19.87 -7.05 -8.24
N ASP A 31 -19.71 -6.06 -7.39
CA ASP A 31 -19.03 -4.79 -7.72
C ASP A 31 -17.61 -4.80 -7.18
N GLU A 32 -16.67 -4.24 -7.95
CA GLU A 32 -15.29 -4.05 -7.54
C GLU A 32 -15.12 -2.65 -6.95
N ILE A 33 -14.61 -2.58 -5.74
CA ILE A 33 -14.32 -1.31 -5.06
C ILE A 33 -12.82 -1.21 -4.84
N HIS A 34 -12.19 -0.23 -5.48
CA HIS A 34 -10.80 0.11 -5.25
C HIS A 34 -10.66 1.06 -4.07
N ILE A 35 -9.90 0.65 -3.06
CA ILE A 35 -9.58 1.48 -1.90
C ILE A 35 -8.14 1.97 -2.05
N TYR A 36 -7.99 3.30 -2.07
CA TYR A 36 -6.70 3.98 -2.15
C TYR A 36 -6.31 4.54 -0.79
N PRO A 37 -5.01 4.80 -0.56
CA PRO A 37 -4.59 5.64 0.56
C PRO A 37 -5.32 6.99 0.53
N LEU A 38 -5.46 7.63 1.69
CA LEU A 38 -6.08 8.94 1.80
C LEU A 38 -5.35 9.95 0.91
N SER A 39 -6.09 10.73 0.16
CA SER A 39 -5.59 11.94 -0.49
C SER A 39 -5.26 13.01 0.57
N PHE A 40 -4.43 13.99 0.22
CA PHE A 40 -4.15 15.11 1.11
C PHE A 40 -5.43 15.85 1.55
N ALA A 41 -6.39 16.00 0.64
CA ALA A 41 -7.65 16.67 0.96
C ALA A 41 -8.45 15.93 2.04
N GLU A 42 -8.49 14.59 1.96
CA GLU A 42 -9.14 13.75 2.97
C GLU A 42 -8.38 13.79 4.30
N MET A 43 -7.05 13.60 4.26
CA MET A 43 -6.23 13.62 5.46
C MET A 43 -6.25 14.98 6.16
N SER A 44 -6.17 16.08 5.41
CA SER A 44 -6.15 17.44 5.96
C SER A 44 -7.47 17.82 6.65
N SER A 45 -8.58 17.14 6.35
CA SER A 45 -9.85 17.36 7.05
C SER A 45 -9.83 16.90 8.52
N CYS A 46 -8.87 16.05 8.87
CA CYS A 46 -8.68 15.54 10.24
C CYS A 46 -7.77 16.44 11.10
N TYR A 47 -7.19 17.49 10.52
CA TYR A 47 -6.27 18.41 11.20
C TYR A 47 -6.90 19.81 11.34
N GLU A 48 -6.63 20.48 12.46
CA GLU A 48 -6.98 21.89 12.63
C GLU A 48 -6.06 22.80 11.81
N ASP A 49 -4.78 22.44 11.73
CA ASP A 49 -3.74 23.17 10.99
C ASP A 49 -3.33 22.42 9.72
N LYS A 50 -3.49 23.08 8.57
CA LYS A 50 -3.17 22.50 7.27
C LYS A 50 -1.67 22.40 6.98
N ASP A 51 -0.85 23.23 7.60
CA ASP A 51 0.61 23.19 7.43
C ASP A 51 1.17 21.98 8.17
N ILE A 52 0.64 21.70 9.36
CA ILE A 52 0.96 20.46 10.10
C ILE A 52 0.46 19.24 9.33
N ALA A 53 -0.76 19.27 8.79
CA ALA A 53 -1.30 18.19 7.96
C ALA A 53 -0.43 17.92 6.73
N TRP A 54 0.08 18.99 6.09
CA TRP A 54 0.95 18.86 4.94
C TRP A 54 2.31 18.23 5.30
N ALA A 55 2.92 18.69 6.39
CA ALA A 55 4.19 18.12 6.87
C ALA A 55 4.04 16.63 7.18
N ASP A 56 2.97 16.23 7.87
CA ASP A 56 2.67 14.84 8.19
C ASP A 56 2.41 14.01 6.92
N TYR A 57 1.64 14.56 5.98
CA TYR A 57 1.32 13.88 4.73
C TYR A 57 2.56 13.61 3.86
N VAL A 58 3.49 14.58 3.80
CA VAL A 58 4.75 14.43 3.06
C VAL A 58 5.65 13.38 3.69
N LEU A 59 5.67 13.29 5.02
CA LEU A 59 6.53 12.34 5.74
C LEU A 59 5.92 10.93 5.83
N CYS A 60 4.60 10.83 6.00
CA CYS A 60 3.94 9.57 6.37
C CYS A 60 3.02 9.03 5.27
N GLY A 61 2.73 9.82 4.24
CA GLY A 61 1.78 9.45 3.20
C GLY A 61 0.34 9.40 3.67
N GLY A 62 -0.53 8.80 2.88
CA GLY A 62 -1.97 8.75 3.12
C GLY A 62 -2.47 7.48 3.80
N MET A 63 -1.66 6.79 4.61
CA MET A 63 -2.10 5.60 5.33
C MET A 63 -3.03 5.99 6.49
N PRO A 64 -4.31 5.53 6.51
CA PRO A 64 -5.29 6.00 7.50
C PRO A 64 -4.86 5.80 8.94
N PHE A 65 -4.21 4.69 9.26
CA PHE A 65 -3.79 4.37 10.62
C PHE A 65 -2.75 5.35 11.19
N VAL A 66 -2.03 6.09 10.33
CA VAL A 66 -1.10 7.15 10.76
C VAL A 66 -1.83 8.25 11.56
N LEU A 67 -3.10 8.49 11.28
CA LEU A 67 -3.92 9.47 12.00
C LEU A 67 -4.21 9.09 13.46
N GLU A 68 -4.08 7.81 13.80
CA GLU A 68 -4.32 7.27 15.15
C GLU A 68 -3.05 7.29 16.02
N LEU A 69 -1.90 7.60 15.42
CA LEU A 69 -0.60 7.59 16.08
C LEU A 69 -0.18 9.02 16.46
N GLU A 70 0.22 9.19 17.70
CA GLU A 70 0.52 10.52 18.23
C GLU A 70 1.93 10.98 17.92
N THR A 71 2.91 10.06 17.96
CA THR A 71 4.31 10.39 17.81
C THR A 71 4.87 10.01 16.44
N PHE A 72 5.86 10.79 15.99
CA PHE A 72 6.56 10.46 14.74
C PHE A 72 7.28 9.09 14.82
N GLU A 73 7.74 8.71 16.00
CA GLU A 73 8.40 7.42 16.22
C GLU A 73 7.43 6.25 15.99
N GLU A 74 6.21 6.35 16.50
CA GLU A 74 5.15 5.35 16.28
C GLU A 74 4.76 5.27 14.81
N LYS A 75 4.58 6.41 14.15
CA LYS A 75 4.30 6.49 12.71
C LYS A 75 5.40 5.84 11.89
N SER A 76 6.65 6.17 12.18
CA SER A 76 7.82 5.60 11.51
C SER A 76 7.92 4.08 11.71
N LYS A 77 7.71 3.60 12.92
CA LYS A 77 7.72 2.17 13.26
C LYS A 77 6.61 1.42 12.52
N TYR A 78 5.41 1.99 12.51
CA TYR A 78 4.27 1.42 11.79
C TYR A 78 4.55 1.32 10.28
N LEU A 79 5.02 2.41 9.66
CA LEU A 79 5.28 2.44 8.23
C LEU A 79 6.42 1.49 7.83
N LYS A 80 7.48 1.40 8.65
CA LYS A 80 8.54 0.42 8.44
C LYS A 80 8.02 -1.00 8.51
N GLY A 81 7.27 -1.35 9.55
CA GLY A 81 6.67 -2.67 9.67
C GLY A 81 5.74 -3.01 8.51
N LEU A 82 4.89 -2.07 8.10
CA LEU A 82 4.00 -2.22 6.95
C LEU A 82 4.79 -2.48 5.66
N PHE A 83 5.86 -1.73 5.46
CA PHE A 83 6.71 -1.86 4.29
C PHE A 83 7.44 -3.21 4.28
N GLU A 84 8.10 -3.59 5.38
CA GLU A 84 8.85 -4.82 5.49
C GLU A 84 7.97 -6.06 5.40
N GLU A 85 6.88 -6.10 6.16
CA GLU A 85 6.04 -7.30 6.25
C GLU A 85 5.09 -7.45 5.05
N THR A 86 4.60 -6.35 4.50
CA THR A 86 3.57 -6.41 3.47
C THR A 86 4.18 -6.34 2.07
N TYR A 87 4.96 -5.31 1.79
CA TYR A 87 5.46 -5.10 0.43
C TYR A 87 6.65 -5.98 0.12
N ILE A 88 7.61 -6.03 1.02
CA ILE A 88 8.86 -6.74 0.80
C ILE A 88 8.68 -8.23 0.79
N LYS A 89 8.04 -8.74 1.82
CA LYS A 89 7.75 -10.18 1.93
C LYS A 89 6.95 -10.66 0.74
N ASP A 90 5.94 -9.90 0.32
CA ASP A 90 5.10 -10.26 -0.82
C ASP A 90 5.89 -10.24 -2.16
N ILE A 91 6.75 -9.25 -2.38
CA ILE A 91 7.60 -9.17 -3.57
C ILE A 91 8.60 -10.32 -3.60
N ILE A 92 9.25 -10.61 -2.48
CA ILE A 92 10.25 -11.65 -2.34
C ILE A 92 9.64 -13.03 -2.56
N ASP A 93 8.55 -13.33 -1.89
CA ASP A 93 7.90 -14.64 -1.95
C ASP A 93 7.36 -14.92 -3.36
N ARG A 94 6.83 -13.90 -4.05
CA ARG A 94 6.35 -14.05 -5.43
C ARG A 94 7.44 -14.28 -6.46
N ASN A 95 8.52 -13.53 -6.34
CA ASN A 95 9.59 -13.58 -7.33
C ASN A 95 10.67 -14.61 -6.97
N ARG A 96 10.51 -15.35 -5.86
CA ARG A 96 11.46 -16.36 -5.36
C ARG A 96 12.89 -15.82 -5.30
N ILE A 97 13.03 -14.57 -4.83
CA ILE A 97 14.31 -13.87 -4.77
C ILE A 97 15.20 -14.56 -3.74
N LYS A 98 16.38 -14.99 -4.19
CA LYS A 98 17.45 -15.46 -3.32
C LYS A 98 18.24 -14.23 -2.86
N ASN A 99 18.79 -14.13 -1.70
CA ASN A 99 19.49 -12.96 -1.12
C ASN A 99 18.55 -11.77 -0.82
N ARG A 100 17.55 -12.04 -0.03
CA ARG A 100 16.43 -11.11 0.27
C ARG A 100 16.87 -9.74 0.77
N GLU A 101 17.75 -9.70 1.76
CA GLU A 101 18.13 -8.47 2.46
C GLU A 101 18.98 -7.56 1.57
N GLU A 102 19.99 -8.11 0.92
CA GLU A 102 20.92 -7.35 0.08
C GLU A 102 20.24 -6.73 -1.16
N VAL A 103 19.39 -7.49 -1.85
CA VAL A 103 18.65 -7.00 -3.03
C VAL A 103 17.69 -5.91 -2.64
N LEU A 104 17.13 -5.99 -1.45
CA LEU A 104 16.17 -5.04 -0.96
C LEU A 104 16.82 -3.71 -0.58
N GLU A 105 17.90 -3.75 0.20
CA GLU A 105 18.64 -2.54 0.57
C GLU A 105 19.09 -1.79 -0.67
N VAL A 106 19.69 -2.48 -1.63
CA VAL A 106 20.12 -1.88 -2.90
C VAL A 106 18.94 -1.28 -3.68
N LEU A 107 17.80 -1.96 -3.73
CA LEU A 107 16.61 -1.46 -4.42
C LEU A 107 16.05 -0.21 -3.73
N LEU A 108 16.00 -0.20 -2.40
CA LEU A 108 15.51 0.93 -1.62
C LEU A 108 16.42 2.14 -1.75
N ASP A 109 17.72 1.96 -1.67
CA ASP A 109 18.70 3.01 -1.87
C ASP A 109 18.54 3.61 -3.27
N PHE A 110 18.42 2.75 -4.28
CA PHE A 110 18.23 3.20 -5.65
C PHE A 110 16.92 3.98 -5.84
N VAL A 111 15.80 3.46 -5.33
CA VAL A 111 14.50 4.13 -5.43
C VAL A 111 14.53 5.47 -4.68
N SER A 112 15.15 5.52 -3.50
CA SER A 112 15.26 6.75 -2.71
C SER A 112 16.07 7.84 -3.43
N LEU A 113 17.14 7.45 -4.11
CA LEU A 113 17.96 8.35 -4.94
C LEU A 113 17.26 8.78 -6.23
N ALA A 114 16.32 7.98 -6.72
CA ALA A 114 15.57 8.24 -7.94
C ALA A 114 14.31 9.11 -7.73
N VAL A 115 13.94 9.42 -6.48
CA VAL A 115 12.78 10.26 -6.17
C VAL A 115 12.95 11.64 -6.82
N GLY A 116 11.96 12.03 -7.63
CA GLY A 116 11.98 13.31 -8.36
C GLY A 116 12.82 13.32 -9.64
N SER A 117 13.41 12.19 -10.03
CA SER A 117 14.16 12.05 -11.28
C SER A 117 13.46 11.13 -12.30
N LEU A 118 13.83 11.29 -13.59
CA LEU A 118 13.40 10.36 -14.63
C LEU A 118 14.20 9.07 -14.50
N THR A 119 13.52 7.99 -14.16
CA THR A 119 14.13 6.67 -13.99
C THR A 119 13.70 5.74 -15.12
N ASN A 120 14.66 5.05 -15.73
CA ASN A 120 14.38 4.04 -16.74
C ASN A 120 14.57 2.64 -16.13
N PRO A 121 13.50 1.86 -15.97
CA PRO A 121 13.56 0.53 -15.35
C PRO A 121 14.44 -0.47 -16.11
N LEU A 122 14.73 -0.22 -17.39
CA LEU A 122 15.58 -1.06 -18.21
C LEU A 122 17.09 -0.78 -18.04
N LYS A 123 17.44 0.23 -17.23
CA LYS A 123 18.83 0.57 -16.89
C LYS A 123 19.19 0.23 -15.44
N LEU A 124 18.30 -0.42 -14.76
CA LEU A 124 18.45 -1.08 -13.49
C LEU A 124 18.91 -2.50 -13.74
#